data_8a1ea1f33820307a0694aeaa125537b1
#
_entry.id   8a1ea1f33820307a0694aeaa125537b1
#
_cell.length_a   1.000
_cell.length_b   1.000
_cell.length_c   1.000
_cell.angle_alpha   90.00
_cell.angle_beta   90.00
_cell.angle_gamma   90.00
#
_symmetry.space_group_name_H-M   'P 1'
#
loop_
_entity.id
_entity.type
_entity.pdbx_description
1 polymer ?
#
loop_
_entity_poly.entity_id
_entity_poly.type
_entity_poly.pdbx_seq_one_letter_code
_entity_poly.pdbx_strand_id
1 'polypeptide(L)'
;MINNKYFLGLDEVSAELNAGVDKSLKNEYIAHFANALNCKTLRVWLNTKEIITIGEDDEIQFNAEGLINLHNYIHTMRKAGVERFLLLDWGFVYPYGYIATDKWVVPDPKTERGMYIRFLLLQQRIRFEIARNFTFIEYFESTNEPDGPGGIFLHKNGFHFDGKNNEGLVYTRDEIEDIILDLNYFETLGIKAANKDAKMLLPSFCNLDYSPQYLDNLYTKIESGKYPTIGRVKSKRIESFFEILNWHPYNMISVQINDDWIKSQKKIRDVILKHGDGERKVWYTEIGWSDFKREDEKHDIGKRFNDFLSYVNDNMPWVETVFPFRLFTLSNEPETEGEDNFGLVYNEYDWYSPLLPKPSIIEIYKFMNGSEAPLSPLYKYASSKERELFPNEVIGEEDDGFNVLILGNHIAYQKSAPWNKFFESRGMDASTMENDFAHVLHGKFKETHAKTQTTVIDMRNWETCFYCGELLEELGNFTKKKYDLVIVRLGENVGEHSFIDHPYKDGLLKLCKLFEETKTRFVFTNTFNGRKDIDEHQKIVADILNAPYVDISQIGLDVSCVSTSDYPNREHKVCPNDEGMRRIAEAIYEAIGKISNK
;
A
#
# COMPACT_ATOMS: atom_id res chain seq x y z
N MET A 1 -13.03 -22.30 -0.81
CA MET A 1 -13.33 -21.63 -2.10
C MET A 1 -14.28 -20.47 -1.83
N ILE A 2 -13.97 -19.31 -2.40
CA ILE A 2 -14.79 -18.11 -2.23
C ILE A 2 -16.09 -18.31 -3.01
N ASN A 3 -17.21 -18.33 -2.29
CA ASN A 3 -18.54 -18.51 -2.91
C ASN A 3 -19.15 -17.19 -3.41
N ASN A 4 -18.60 -16.06 -3.00
CA ASN A 4 -19.10 -14.73 -3.32
C ASN A 4 -18.06 -13.96 -4.17
N LYS A 5 -18.35 -13.73 -5.44
CA LYS A 5 -17.47 -12.98 -6.36
C LYS A 5 -17.20 -11.52 -5.93
N TYR A 6 -18.01 -10.98 -5.03
CA TYR A 6 -17.90 -9.62 -4.50
C TYR A 6 -17.24 -9.58 -3.12
N PHE A 7 -16.71 -10.70 -2.64
CA PHE A 7 -16.13 -10.77 -1.29
C PHE A 7 -14.94 -9.82 -1.09
N LEU A 8 -14.08 -9.69 -2.09
CA LEU A 8 -12.98 -8.74 -2.05
C LEU A 8 -13.36 -7.45 -2.77
N GLY A 9 -13.28 -6.34 -2.05
CA GLY A 9 -13.22 -4.99 -2.58
C GLY A 9 -11.78 -4.46 -2.58
N LEU A 10 -11.54 -3.37 -3.26
CA LEU A 10 -10.28 -2.65 -3.21
C LEU A 10 -10.54 -1.20 -2.79
N ASP A 11 -9.83 -0.77 -1.76
CA ASP A 11 -9.86 0.63 -1.33
C ASP A 11 -8.76 1.40 -2.09
N GLU A 12 -9.20 2.32 -2.92
CA GLU A 12 -8.34 3.22 -3.65
C GLU A 12 -8.43 4.59 -2.98
N VAL A 13 -7.65 4.78 -1.94
CA VAL A 13 -7.40 6.15 -1.47
C VAL A 13 -6.56 6.81 -2.54
N SER A 14 -7.01 7.97 -3.03
CA SER A 14 -6.30 8.73 -4.05
C SER A 14 -4.96 9.21 -3.51
N ALA A 15 -4.00 8.28 -3.43
CA ALA A 15 -2.64 8.60 -3.06
C ALA A 15 -2.04 9.45 -4.17
N GLU A 16 -1.38 10.52 -3.81
CA GLU A 16 -0.42 11.12 -4.70
C GLU A 16 0.65 10.07 -4.99
N LEU A 17 0.75 9.66 -6.24
CA LEU A 17 1.85 8.79 -6.65
C LEU A 17 3.14 9.59 -6.59
N ASN A 18 4.18 8.99 -6.02
CA ASN A 18 5.49 9.62 -5.85
C ASN A 18 6.20 9.87 -7.19
N ALA A 19 7.28 10.60 -7.16
CA ALA A 19 7.95 11.13 -8.35
C ALA A 19 8.51 10.07 -9.30
N GLY A 20 8.82 8.85 -8.82
CA GLY A 20 9.30 7.74 -9.66
C GLY A 20 8.22 7.01 -10.45
N VAL A 21 6.95 7.32 -10.21
CA VAL A 21 5.80 6.67 -10.85
C VAL A 21 5.20 7.60 -11.90
N ASP A 22 4.89 7.08 -13.07
CA ASP A 22 4.18 7.84 -14.10
C ASP A 22 2.73 8.06 -13.66
N LYS A 23 2.46 9.25 -13.12
CA LYS A 23 1.14 9.66 -12.62
C LYS A 23 0.05 9.62 -13.69
N SER A 24 0.42 9.74 -14.97
CA SER A 24 -0.54 9.65 -16.08
C SER A 24 -1.13 8.24 -16.23
N LEU A 25 -0.45 7.22 -15.71
CA LEU A 25 -0.87 5.81 -15.73
C LEU A 25 -1.54 5.35 -14.43
N LYS A 26 -1.88 6.27 -13.53
CA LYS A 26 -2.49 5.92 -12.22
C LYS A 26 -3.71 5.00 -12.38
N ASN A 27 -4.59 5.33 -13.29
CA ASN A 27 -5.81 4.54 -13.51
C ASN A 27 -5.49 3.13 -14.01
N GLU A 28 -4.50 2.98 -14.87
CA GLU A 28 -4.03 1.68 -15.37
C GLU A 28 -3.41 0.84 -14.27
N TYR A 29 -2.69 1.46 -13.33
CA TYR A 29 -2.11 0.75 -12.18
C TYR A 29 -3.20 0.20 -11.26
N ILE A 30 -4.19 1.03 -10.89
CA ILE A 30 -5.32 0.59 -10.07
C ILE A 30 -6.09 -0.52 -10.79
N ALA A 31 -6.40 -0.33 -12.06
CA ALA A 31 -7.10 -1.31 -12.90
C ALA A 31 -6.35 -2.65 -12.97
N HIS A 32 -5.02 -2.58 -13.06
CA HIS A 32 -4.18 -3.76 -13.09
C HIS A 32 -4.32 -4.58 -11.80
N PHE A 33 -4.15 -3.94 -10.64
CA PHE A 33 -4.26 -4.64 -9.36
C PHE A 33 -5.68 -5.13 -9.09
N ALA A 34 -6.70 -4.36 -9.44
CA ALA A 34 -8.09 -4.80 -9.35
C ALA A 34 -8.35 -6.07 -10.19
N ASN A 35 -7.80 -6.12 -11.41
CA ASN A 35 -7.89 -7.29 -12.28
C ASN A 35 -7.10 -8.48 -11.72
N ALA A 36 -5.84 -8.28 -11.32
CA ALA A 36 -4.99 -9.33 -10.77
C ALA A 36 -5.62 -9.97 -9.53
N LEU A 37 -6.19 -9.18 -8.64
CA LEU A 37 -6.88 -9.65 -7.45
C LEU A 37 -8.29 -10.21 -7.73
N ASN A 38 -8.74 -10.22 -8.99
CA ASN A 38 -10.12 -10.55 -9.36
C ASN A 38 -11.16 -9.75 -8.56
N CYS A 39 -10.82 -8.52 -8.22
CA CYS A 39 -11.65 -7.60 -7.45
C CYS A 39 -12.82 -7.09 -8.30
N LYS A 40 -14.04 -7.17 -7.80
CA LYS A 40 -15.25 -6.72 -8.51
C LYS A 40 -15.86 -5.46 -7.94
N THR A 41 -15.38 -5.02 -6.78
CA THR A 41 -15.91 -3.86 -6.07
C THR A 41 -14.78 -2.90 -5.75
N LEU A 42 -14.96 -1.62 -6.03
CA LEU A 42 -13.97 -0.58 -5.78
C LEU A 42 -14.57 0.52 -4.90
N ARG A 43 -13.88 0.92 -3.85
CA ARG A 43 -14.19 2.09 -3.04
C ARG A 43 -13.39 3.28 -3.55
N VAL A 44 -14.09 4.30 -4.00
CA VAL A 44 -13.53 5.50 -4.63
C VAL A 44 -13.64 6.65 -3.66
N TRP A 45 -12.52 7.24 -3.29
CA TRP A 45 -12.46 8.45 -2.49
C TRP A 45 -12.60 9.66 -3.42
N LEU A 46 -13.74 10.30 -3.36
CA LEU A 46 -14.03 11.48 -4.17
C LEU A 46 -13.91 12.75 -3.34
N ASN A 47 -13.05 13.64 -3.77
CA ASN A 47 -13.13 15.02 -3.33
C ASN A 47 -14.16 15.75 -4.19
N THR A 48 -15.35 15.94 -3.68
CA THR A 48 -16.45 16.58 -4.42
C THR A 48 -16.06 17.96 -4.98
N LYS A 49 -15.13 18.68 -4.35
CA LYS A 49 -14.60 19.97 -4.83
C LYS A 49 -13.89 19.87 -6.18
N GLU A 50 -13.40 18.70 -6.56
CA GLU A 50 -12.76 18.51 -7.86
C GLU A 50 -13.75 18.49 -9.01
N ILE A 51 -15.00 18.09 -8.73
CA ILE A 51 -16.06 17.98 -9.74
C ILE A 51 -17.13 19.06 -9.63
N ILE A 52 -17.32 19.64 -8.46
CA ILE A 52 -18.41 20.59 -8.18
C ILE A 52 -17.88 21.84 -7.49
N THR A 53 -18.35 23.00 -7.95
CA THR A 53 -18.27 24.26 -7.22
C THR A 53 -19.66 24.77 -6.92
N ILE A 54 -19.82 25.50 -5.82
CA ILE A 54 -21.09 26.06 -5.37
C ILE A 54 -21.03 27.56 -5.50
N GLY A 55 -21.96 28.12 -6.28
CA GLY A 55 -22.14 29.56 -6.44
C GLY A 55 -22.82 30.21 -5.22
N GLU A 56 -22.91 31.55 -5.25
CA GLU A 56 -23.50 32.36 -4.14
C GLU A 56 -24.96 31.99 -3.82
N ASP A 57 -25.71 31.58 -4.84
CA ASP A 57 -27.12 31.19 -4.73
C ASP A 57 -27.32 29.67 -4.56
N ASP A 58 -26.33 28.94 -4.06
CA ASP A 58 -26.31 27.47 -4.03
C ASP A 58 -26.42 26.81 -5.42
N GLU A 59 -26.08 27.54 -6.47
CA GLU A 59 -26.03 26.97 -7.80
C GLU A 59 -24.86 25.96 -7.90
N ILE A 60 -25.16 24.73 -8.35
CA ILE A 60 -24.18 23.70 -8.56
C ILE A 60 -23.57 23.87 -9.94
N GLN A 61 -22.29 24.13 -10.01
CA GLN A 61 -21.52 24.23 -11.24
C GLN A 61 -20.54 23.06 -11.31
N PHE A 62 -20.52 22.40 -12.45
CA PHE A 62 -19.61 21.29 -12.68
C PHE A 62 -18.27 21.77 -13.23
N ASN A 63 -17.20 21.22 -12.69
CA ASN A 63 -15.87 21.27 -13.30
C ASN A 63 -15.78 20.21 -14.40
N ALA A 64 -15.69 20.65 -15.65
CA ALA A 64 -15.64 19.75 -16.81
C ALA A 64 -14.45 18.79 -16.77
N GLU A 65 -13.28 19.27 -16.34
CA GLU A 65 -12.08 18.45 -16.22
C GLU A 65 -12.25 17.33 -15.17
N GLY A 66 -12.75 17.69 -13.98
CA GLY A 66 -13.03 16.72 -12.92
C GLY A 66 -14.06 15.66 -13.35
N LEU A 67 -15.13 16.07 -14.07
CA LEU A 67 -16.09 15.13 -14.63
C LEU A 67 -15.44 14.15 -15.61
N ILE A 68 -14.64 14.65 -16.55
CA ILE A 68 -13.93 13.82 -17.55
C ILE A 68 -12.99 12.84 -16.84
N ASN A 69 -12.24 13.31 -15.84
CA ASN A 69 -11.31 12.48 -15.10
C ASN A 69 -12.03 11.33 -14.37
N LEU A 70 -13.14 11.61 -13.69
CA LEU A 70 -13.93 10.57 -13.02
C LEU A 70 -14.56 9.60 -14.01
N HIS A 71 -15.08 10.06 -15.15
CA HIS A 71 -15.58 9.19 -16.21
C HIS A 71 -14.49 8.27 -16.78
N ASN A 72 -13.32 8.80 -17.07
CA ASN A 72 -12.18 8.02 -17.56
C ASN A 72 -11.74 6.98 -16.53
N TYR A 73 -11.68 7.37 -15.27
CA TYR A 73 -11.37 6.46 -14.16
C TYR A 73 -12.35 5.29 -14.11
N ILE A 74 -13.65 5.55 -14.00
CA ILE A 74 -14.69 4.50 -13.95
C ILE A 74 -14.64 3.61 -15.19
N HIS A 75 -14.47 4.19 -16.38
CA HIS A 75 -14.37 3.44 -17.62
C HIS A 75 -13.17 2.49 -17.65
N THR A 76 -12.01 2.94 -17.19
CA THR A 76 -10.79 2.13 -17.10
C THR A 76 -10.99 0.97 -16.13
N MET A 77 -11.58 1.23 -14.94
CA MET A 77 -11.85 0.19 -13.95
C MET A 77 -12.85 -0.85 -14.47
N ARG A 78 -13.90 -0.42 -15.18
CA ARG A 78 -14.85 -1.35 -15.80
C ARG A 78 -14.23 -2.26 -16.85
N LYS A 79 -13.32 -1.73 -17.66
CA LYS A 79 -12.53 -2.54 -18.62
C LYS A 79 -11.68 -3.60 -17.90
N ALA A 80 -11.20 -3.31 -16.70
CA ALA A 80 -10.45 -4.24 -15.88
C ALA A 80 -11.34 -5.28 -15.17
N GLY A 81 -12.67 -5.18 -15.28
CA GLY A 81 -13.61 -6.14 -14.74
C GLY A 81 -14.23 -5.74 -13.39
N VAL A 82 -14.05 -4.49 -12.95
CA VAL A 82 -14.78 -3.94 -11.79
C VAL A 82 -16.25 -3.73 -12.18
N GLU A 83 -17.16 -4.23 -11.34
CA GLU A 83 -18.60 -4.21 -11.59
C GLU A 83 -19.35 -3.24 -10.68
N ARG A 84 -18.83 -2.98 -9.45
CA ARG A 84 -19.46 -2.17 -8.42
C ARG A 84 -18.53 -1.04 -7.99
N PHE A 85 -19.08 0.15 -7.83
CA PHE A 85 -18.37 1.33 -7.35
C PHE A 85 -19.06 1.88 -6.13
N LEU A 86 -18.33 1.95 -5.00
CA LEU A 86 -18.70 2.67 -3.80
C LEU A 86 -18.04 4.03 -3.80
N LEU A 87 -18.81 5.08 -3.77
CA LEU A 87 -18.31 6.43 -3.66
C LEU A 87 -18.35 6.89 -2.21
N LEU A 88 -17.19 7.21 -1.65
CA LEU A 88 -17.05 7.96 -0.41
C LEU A 88 -16.76 9.42 -0.75
N ASP A 89 -17.56 10.33 -0.20
CA ASP A 89 -17.27 11.75 -0.31
C ASP A 89 -16.29 12.17 0.78
N TRP A 90 -15.08 12.49 0.36
CA TRP A 90 -14.03 12.97 1.25
C TRP A 90 -14.10 14.49 1.45
N GLY A 91 -14.74 15.21 0.57
CA GLY A 91 -14.75 16.67 0.59
C GLY A 91 -16.12 17.27 0.56
N PHE A 92 -16.73 17.58 1.71
CA PHE A 92 -17.96 18.36 1.72
C PHE A 92 -17.75 19.73 1.06
N VAL A 93 -18.65 20.07 0.15
CA VAL A 93 -18.68 21.40 -0.44
C VAL A 93 -19.55 22.28 0.43
N TYR A 94 -18.95 23.30 1.04
CA TYR A 94 -19.67 24.29 1.84
C TYR A 94 -19.87 25.59 1.06
N PRO A 95 -21.09 26.11 1.00
CA PRO A 95 -21.28 27.52 0.72
C PRO A 95 -20.77 28.32 1.91
N TYR A 96 -20.20 29.50 1.69
CA TYR A 96 -19.83 30.49 2.71
C TYR A 96 -18.48 30.41 3.39
N GLY A 97 -17.40 30.47 2.66
CA GLY A 97 -16.10 30.83 3.25
C GLY A 97 -15.51 29.87 4.28
N TYR A 98 -16.23 28.86 4.71
CA TYR A 98 -15.71 27.79 5.57
C TYR A 98 -14.61 26.98 4.88
N ILE A 99 -14.57 27.01 3.56
CA ILE A 99 -13.54 26.41 2.72
C ILE A 99 -12.17 27.09 2.91
N ALA A 100 -12.15 28.34 3.33
CA ALA A 100 -10.92 29.13 3.45
C ALA A 100 -10.07 28.76 4.68
N THR A 101 -10.52 27.84 5.53
CA THR A 101 -9.91 27.61 6.85
C THR A 101 -9.34 26.23 7.07
N ASP A 102 -9.22 25.36 6.06
CA ASP A 102 -8.80 23.95 6.21
C ASP A 102 -9.60 23.18 7.28
N LYS A 103 -10.80 23.65 7.58
CA LYS A 103 -11.67 23.09 8.62
C LYS A 103 -12.90 22.46 7.99
N TRP A 104 -13.19 21.26 8.42
CA TRP A 104 -14.39 20.52 8.03
C TRP A 104 -15.46 20.73 9.10
N VAL A 105 -16.48 21.54 8.81
CA VAL A 105 -17.48 21.92 9.81
C VAL A 105 -18.87 21.67 9.28
N VAL A 106 -19.66 20.90 10.02
CA VAL A 106 -21.11 20.86 9.86
C VAL A 106 -21.70 22.01 10.68
N PRO A 107 -22.59 22.86 10.11
CA PRO A 107 -23.27 23.91 10.89
C PRO A 107 -24.01 23.31 12.08
N ASP A 108 -23.95 23.99 13.24
CA ASP A 108 -24.58 23.49 14.47
C ASP A 108 -26.11 23.45 14.33
N PRO A 109 -26.74 22.27 14.42
CA PRO A 109 -28.19 22.14 14.23
C PRO A 109 -29.02 22.93 15.23
N LYS A 110 -28.47 23.33 16.38
CA LYS A 110 -29.18 24.10 17.43
C LYS A 110 -28.97 25.58 17.30
N THR A 111 -27.75 26.04 17.09
CA THR A 111 -27.38 27.46 17.07
C THR A 111 -27.35 28.06 15.67
N GLU A 112 -27.13 27.23 14.64
CA GLU A 112 -27.02 27.62 13.23
C GLU A 112 -28.07 26.89 12.36
N ARG A 113 -29.25 26.68 12.89
CA ARG A 113 -30.30 25.85 12.29
C ARG A 113 -30.59 26.16 10.82
N GLY A 114 -30.63 27.43 10.43
CA GLY A 114 -30.88 27.82 9.04
C GLY A 114 -29.78 27.34 8.09
N MET A 115 -28.53 27.48 8.49
CA MET A 115 -27.36 27.03 7.76
C MET A 115 -27.31 25.49 7.72
N TYR A 116 -27.65 24.83 8.83
CA TYR A 116 -27.70 23.38 8.90
C TYR A 116 -28.74 22.80 7.92
N ILE A 117 -29.95 23.35 7.87
CA ILE A 117 -30.98 22.91 6.92
C ILE A 117 -30.50 23.12 5.48
N ARG A 118 -29.89 24.30 5.20
CA ARG A 118 -29.35 24.61 3.89
C ARG A 118 -28.24 23.64 3.49
N PHE A 119 -27.36 23.31 4.42
CA PHE A 119 -26.33 22.27 4.24
C PHE A 119 -26.93 20.92 3.82
N LEU A 120 -27.92 20.41 4.55
CA LEU A 120 -28.57 19.13 4.23
C LEU A 120 -29.24 19.14 2.85
N LEU A 121 -29.93 20.21 2.49
CA LEU A 121 -30.56 20.37 1.17
C LEU A 121 -29.52 20.43 0.06
N LEU A 122 -28.39 21.05 0.32
CA LEU A 122 -27.29 21.11 -0.64
C LEU A 122 -26.66 19.73 -0.84
N GLN A 123 -26.40 18.97 0.24
CA GLN A 123 -25.90 17.59 0.12
C GLN A 123 -26.88 16.71 -0.67
N GLN A 124 -28.19 16.84 -0.42
CA GLN A 124 -29.20 16.15 -1.22
C GLN A 124 -29.07 16.46 -2.72
N ARG A 125 -28.90 17.73 -3.08
CA ARG A 125 -28.75 18.16 -4.49
C ARG A 125 -27.44 17.67 -5.10
N ILE A 126 -26.34 17.76 -4.37
CA ILE A 126 -25.02 17.26 -4.81
C ILE A 126 -25.10 15.77 -5.12
N ARG A 127 -25.66 14.99 -4.20
CA ARG A 127 -25.83 13.54 -4.42
C ARG A 127 -26.75 13.21 -5.58
N PHE A 128 -27.83 13.99 -5.75
CA PHE A 128 -28.68 13.86 -6.93
C PHE A 128 -27.91 14.07 -8.22
N GLU A 129 -27.10 15.14 -8.29
CA GLU A 129 -26.35 15.46 -9.49
C GLU A 129 -25.25 14.43 -9.79
N ILE A 130 -24.54 13.97 -8.76
CA ILE A 130 -23.53 12.88 -8.93
C ILE A 130 -24.20 11.61 -9.41
N ALA A 131 -25.25 11.14 -8.75
CA ALA A 131 -25.96 9.91 -9.10
C ALA A 131 -26.58 9.95 -10.50
N ARG A 132 -27.05 11.14 -10.94
CA ARG A 132 -27.62 11.36 -12.27
C ARG A 132 -26.54 11.32 -13.37
N ASN A 133 -25.39 11.91 -13.12
CA ASN A 133 -24.30 12.00 -14.12
C ASN A 133 -23.44 10.71 -14.18
N PHE A 134 -23.36 9.98 -13.06
CA PHE A 134 -22.53 8.77 -12.96
C PHE A 134 -23.40 7.55 -12.60
N THR A 135 -24.23 7.11 -13.52
CA THR A 135 -25.17 5.98 -13.32
C THR A 135 -24.50 4.65 -13.03
N PHE A 136 -23.19 4.54 -13.22
CA PHE A 136 -22.40 3.37 -12.87
C PHE A 136 -21.98 3.34 -11.39
N ILE A 137 -22.11 4.45 -10.68
CA ILE A 137 -21.92 4.49 -9.24
C ILE A 137 -23.25 4.10 -8.61
N GLU A 138 -23.28 2.91 -8.04
CA GLU A 138 -24.50 2.36 -7.45
C GLU A 138 -24.48 2.38 -5.92
N TYR A 139 -23.31 2.63 -5.31
CA TYR A 139 -23.14 2.61 -3.87
C TYR A 139 -22.53 3.94 -3.40
N PHE A 140 -23.08 4.45 -2.29
CA PHE A 140 -22.67 5.74 -1.76
C PHE A 140 -22.46 5.65 -0.25
N GLU A 141 -21.40 6.28 0.23
CA GLU A 141 -21.07 6.46 1.64
C GLU A 141 -20.91 7.97 1.89
N SER A 142 -21.54 8.49 2.94
CA SER A 142 -21.59 9.94 3.15
C SER A 142 -20.37 10.48 3.88
N THR A 143 -19.85 9.75 4.84
CA THR A 143 -18.73 10.19 5.68
C THR A 143 -18.00 9.01 6.28
N ASN A 144 -16.75 9.26 6.69
CA ASN A 144 -15.83 8.28 7.27
C ASN A 144 -15.77 8.44 8.79
N GLU A 145 -15.88 7.33 9.53
CA GLU A 145 -15.58 7.18 10.97
C GLU A 145 -16.16 8.25 11.90
N PRO A 146 -17.47 8.55 11.85
CA PRO A 146 -18.05 9.63 12.64
C PRO A 146 -18.03 9.38 14.16
N ASP A 147 -17.82 8.14 14.60
CA ASP A 147 -17.71 7.72 16.00
C ASP A 147 -16.27 7.62 16.51
N GLY A 148 -15.30 7.75 15.61
CA GLY A 148 -13.88 7.67 15.92
C GLY A 148 -13.29 8.95 16.50
N PRO A 149 -12.10 8.87 17.12
CA PRO A 149 -11.41 10.06 17.66
C PRO A 149 -10.98 11.05 16.58
N GLY A 150 -10.85 10.60 15.33
CA GLY A 150 -10.59 11.43 14.16
C GLY A 150 -11.84 11.81 13.36
N GLY A 151 -13.04 11.51 13.87
CA GLY A 151 -14.29 11.75 13.16
C GLY A 151 -14.52 13.22 12.81
N ILE A 152 -14.92 13.48 11.57
CA ILE A 152 -15.08 14.83 10.99
C ILE A 152 -16.05 15.70 11.80
N PHE A 153 -16.99 15.10 12.50
CA PHE A 153 -18.07 15.79 13.20
C PHE A 153 -17.81 16.03 14.68
N LEU A 154 -16.65 15.60 15.20
CA LEU A 154 -16.38 15.69 16.64
C LEU A 154 -16.15 17.12 17.15
N HIS A 155 -15.86 18.06 16.26
CA HIS A 155 -15.47 19.42 16.65
C HIS A 155 -16.30 20.52 15.97
N LYS A 156 -16.95 21.41 16.73
CA LYS A 156 -17.63 22.60 16.21
C LYS A 156 -16.72 23.55 15.43
N ASN A 157 -15.43 23.55 15.75
CA ASN A 157 -14.43 24.37 15.11
C ASN A 157 -13.70 23.65 13.97
N GLY A 158 -14.19 22.46 13.57
CA GLY A 158 -13.61 21.63 12.53
C GLY A 158 -12.45 20.78 12.99
N PHE A 159 -12.16 19.78 12.20
CA PHE A 159 -11.00 18.91 12.37
C PHE A 159 -9.75 19.63 11.87
N HIS A 160 -8.69 19.67 12.66
CA HIS A 160 -7.37 20.07 12.21
C HIS A 160 -6.56 18.81 11.87
N PHE A 161 -6.10 18.71 10.64
CA PHE A 161 -5.25 17.62 10.17
C PHE A 161 -3.91 17.52 10.91
N ASP A 162 -3.52 18.55 11.64
CA ASP A 162 -2.24 18.61 12.38
C ASP A 162 -2.28 17.95 13.78
N GLY A 163 -3.39 17.33 14.14
CA GLY A 163 -3.54 16.57 15.41
C GLY A 163 -3.37 17.39 16.70
N LYS A 164 -3.19 18.71 16.61
CA LYS A 164 -2.80 19.53 17.77
C LYS A 164 -3.93 20.13 18.58
N ASN A 165 -5.17 20.07 18.10
CA ASN A 165 -6.32 20.71 18.77
C ASN A 165 -7.46 19.74 19.08
N ASN A 166 -7.15 18.61 19.72
CA ASN A 166 -8.17 17.74 20.32
C ASN A 166 -8.72 18.29 21.66
N GLU A 167 -8.75 19.58 21.85
CA GLU A 167 -9.36 20.19 23.02
C GLU A 167 -10.88 20.23 22.88
N GLY A 168 -11.51 19.14 23.33
CA GLY A 168 -12.93 19.05 23.61
C GLY A 168 -13.79 18.52 22.46
N LEU A 169 -14.44 17.41 22.70
CA LEU A 169 -15.66 17.00 21.98
C LEU A 169 -16.66 18.14 22.01
N VAL A 170 -17.07 18.61 20.86
CA VAL A 170 -17.99 19.75 20.77
C VAL A 170 -19.41 19.30 20.55
N TYR A 171 -19.58 18.18 19.84
CA TYR A 171 -20.85 17.48 19.79
C TYR A 171 -20.85 16.31 20.77
N THR A 172 -21.97 16.11 21.45
CA THR A 172 -22.21 14.87 22.17
C THR A 172 -22.40 13.74 21.17
N ARG A 173 -22.20 12.50 21.59
CA ARG A 173 -22.44 11.32 20.76
C ARG A 173 -23.87 11.28 20.22
N ASP A 174 -24.86 11.66 21.05
CA ASP A 174 -26.26 11.72 20.64
C ASP A 174 -26.50 12.75 19.51
N GLU A 175 -25.83 13.90 19.57
CA GLU A 175 -25.89 14.93 18.51
C GLU A 175 -25.21 14.45 17.22
N ILE A 176 -24.09 13.72 17.33
CA ILE A 176 -23.41 13.11 16.16
C ILE A 176 -24.35 12.11 15.49
N GLU A 177 -24.98 11.24 16.26
CA GLU A 177 -25.95 10.26 15.76
C GLU A 177 -27.12 10.93 15.01
N ASP A 178 -27.65 12.04 15.55
CA ASP A 178 -28.70 12.83 14.89
C ASP A 178 -28.22 13.45 13.57
N ILE A 179 -27.02 14.04 13.56
CA ILE A 179 -26.42 14.62 12.35
C ILE A 179 -26.21 13.55 11.27
N ILE A 180 -25.70 12.39 11.65
CA ILE A 180 -25.50 11.27 10.74
C ILE A 180 -26.82 10.77 10.12
N LEU A 181 -27.87 10.65 10.93
CA LEU A 181 -29.17 10.23 10.43
C LEU A 181 -29.79 11.28 9.50
N ASP A 182 -29.71 12.57 9.85
CA ASP A 182 -30.18 13.64 8.98
C ASP A 182 -29.43 13.62 7.64
N LEU A 183 -28.09 13.55 7.67
CA LEU A 183 -27.24 13.55 6.49
C LEU A 183 -27.58 12.36 5.58
N ASN A 184 -27.54 11.14 6.13
CA ASN A 184 -27.85 9.94 5.36
C ASN A 184 -29.28 9.98 4.76
N TYR A 185 -30.24 10.51 5.48
CA TYR A 185 -31.59 10.64 4.97
C TYR A 185 -31.66 11.57 3.75
N PHE A 186 -31.09 12.76 3.85
CA PHE A 186 -31.14 13.75 2.76
C PHE A 186 -30.34 13.27 1.54
N GLU A 187 -29.17 12.68 1.76
CA GLU A 187 -28.38 12.11 0.68
C GLU A 187 -29.10 10.94 0.01
N THR A 188 -29.73 10.03 0.79
CA THR A 188 -30.54 8.94 0.25
C THR A 188 -31.67 9.46 -0.62
N LEU A 189 -32.36 10.52 -0.20
CA LEU A 189 -33.41 11.15 -1.02
C LEU A 189 -32.85 11.65 -2.37
N GLY A 190 -31.68 12.30 -2.35
CA GLY A 190 -31.02 12.79 -3.56
C GLY A 190 -30.64 11.65 -4.50
N ILE A 191 -29.94 10.65 -3.98
CA ILE A 191 -29.49 9.50 -4.73
C ILE A 191 -30.68 8.75 -5.36
N LYS A 192 -31.70 8.42 -4.56
CA LYS A 192 -32.89 7.67 -5.03
C LYS A 192 -33.74 8.43 -6.04
N ALA A 193 -33.74 9.76 -5.98
CA ALA A 193 -34.43 10.58 -6.97
C ALA A 193 -33.74 10.53 -8.34
N ALA A 194 -32.42 10.35 -8.37
CA ALA A 194 -31.63 10.24 -9.61
C ALA A 194 -31.52 8.79 -10.09
N ASN A 195 -31.27 7.85 -9.18
CA ASN A 195 -31.09 6.45 -9.46
C ASN A 195 -31.76 5.62 -8.36
N LYS A 196 -32.95 5.06 -8.64
CA LYS A 196 -33.74 4.27 -7.68
C LYS A 196 -33.01 3.01 -7.19
N ASP A 197 -32.10 2.47 -7.98
CA ASP A 197 -31.40 1.22 -7.71
C ASP A 197 -30.09 1.46 -6.93
N ALA A 198 -29.62 2.72 -6.87
CA ALA A 198 -28.45 3.07 -6.06
C ALA A 198 -28.74 2.89 -4.57
N LYS A 199 -27.68 2.56 -3.82
CA LYS A 199 -27.78 2.19 -2.40
C LYS A 199 -26.89 3.09 -1.55
N MET A 200 -27.44 3.50 -0.40
CA MET A 200 -26.71 4.21 0.63
C MET A 200 -26.15 3.25 1.66
N LEU A 201 -24.88 3.39 2.00
CA LEU A 201 -24.25 2.72 3.13
C LEU A 201 -24.44 3.56 4.39
N LEU A 202 -24.54 2.87 5.54
CA LEU A 202 -24.31 3.56 6.81
C LEU A 202 -22.87 4.09 6.80
N PRO A 203 -22.58 5.33 7.24
CA PRO A 203 -21.21 5.78 7.43
C PRO A 203 -20.42 4.79 8.29
N SER A 204 -19.22 4.46 7.82
CA SER A 204 -18.36 3.50 8.51
C SER A 204 -18.06 3.95 9.94
N PHE A 205 -18.24 3.08 10.91
CA PHE A 205 -17.82 3.33 12.28
C PHE A 205 -16.58 2.47 12.61
N CYS A 206 -15.74 2.95 13.54
CA CYS A 206 -14.44 2.34 13.82
C CYS A 206 -14.17 2.07 15.31
N ASN A 207 -14.92 2.69 16.21
CA ASN A 207 -14.73 2.50 17.65
C ASN A 207 -15.46 1.23 18.13
N LEU A 208 -14.81 0.07 17.99
CA LEU A 208 -15.43 -1.23 18.26
C LEU A 208 -16.00 -1.39 19.69
N ASP A 209 -15.50 -0.68 20.66
CA ASP A 209 -16.04 -0.70 22.03
C ASP A 209 -17.38 0.02 22.14
N TYR A 210 -17.55 1.11 21.40
CA TYR A 210 -18.78 1.90 21.38
C TYR A 210 -19.73 1.50 20.24
N SER A 211 -19.24 0.93 19.18
CA SER A 211 -20.02 0.60 17.97
C SER A 211 -21.32 -0.17 18.22
N PRO A 212 -21.39 -1.15 19.14
CA PRO A 212 -22.68 -1.80 19.43
C PRO A 212 -23.71 -0.84 19.98
N GLN A 213 -23.31 0.08 20.89
CA GLN A 213 -24.20 1.10 21.44
C GLN A 213 -24.59 2.14 20.41
N TYR A 214 -23.63 2.60 19.61
CA TYR A 214 -23.85 3.55 18.51
C TYR A 214 -24.90 2.99 17.53
N LEU A 215 -24.73 1.77 17.08
CA LEU A 215 -25.65 1.12 16.15
C LEU A 215 -27.05 0.89 16.78
N ASP A 216 -27.11 0.47 18.04
CA ASP A 216 -28.39 0.30 18.77
C ASP A 216 -29.15 1.61 18.91
N ASN A 217 -28.43 2.71 19.18
CA ASN A 217 -29.01 4.04 19.24
C ASN A 217 -29.58 4.49 17.88
N LEU A 218 -28.84 4.30 16.78
CA LEU A 218 -29.32 4.65 15.44
C LEU A 218 -30.62 3.90 15.09
N TYR A 219 -30.65 2.59 15.28
CA TYR A 219 -31.87 1.78 15.06
C TYR A 219 -33.03 2.26 15.94
N THR A 220 -32.77 2.47 17.22
CA THR A 220 -33.81 2.93 18.18
C THR A 220 -34.35 4.30 17.79
N LYS A 221 -33.51 5.24 17.38
CA LYS A 221 -33.92 6.57 16.90
C LYS A 221 -34.80 6.43 15.66
N ILE A 222 -34.39 5.65 14.65
CA ILE A 222 -35.18 5.43 13.43
C ILE A 222 -36.54 4.83 13.76
N GLU A 223 -36.59 3.73 14.51
CA GLU A 223 -37.82 3.02 14.86
C GLU A 223 -38.79 3.90 15.66
N SER A 224 -38.26 4.71 16.57
CA SER A 224 -39.07 5.65 17.36
C SER A 224 -39.49 6.91 16.58
N GLY A 225 -38.79 7.24 15.51
CA GLY A 225 -38.94 8.48 14.77
C GLY A 225 -38.48 9.73 15.55
N LYS A 226 -37.55 9.54 16.51
CA LYS A 226 -37.04 10.61 17.40
C LYS A 226 -35.57 10.90 17.12
N TYR A 227 -35.25 11.30 15.90
CA TYR A 227 -33.84 11.53 15.54
C TYR A 227 -33.61 12.83 14.80
N PRO A 228 -34.40 13.27 13.83
CA PRO A 228 -34.00 14.43 13.03
C PRO A 228 -34.17 15.74 13.76
N THR A 229 -33.15 16.50 13.75
CA THR A 229 -33.12 17.86 14.36
C THR A 229 -34.00 18.86 13.63
N ILE A 230 -34.33 18.64 12.36
CA ILE A 230 -35.15 19.58 11.55
C ILE A 230 -36.66 19.32 11.65
N GLY A 231 -37.10 18.30 12.37
CA GLY A 231 -38.49 18.08 12.74
C GLY A 231 -39.46 17.64 11.63
N ARG A 232 -39.00 17.55 10.38
CA ARG A 232 -39.83 17.16 9.20
C ARG A 232 -39.64 15.73 8.76
N VAL A 233 -38.53 15.15 9.11
CA VAL A 233 -38.20 13.78 8.73
C VAL A 233 -38.68 12.84 9.82
N LYS A 234 -39.70 12.03 9.52
CA LYS A 234 -40.25 11.06 10.45
C LYS A 234 -40.37 9.69 9.77
N SER A 235 -39.38 9.34 8.95
CA SER A 235 -39.31 8.00 8.41
C SER A 235 -38.95 7.03 9.53
N LYS A 236 -39.64 5.90 9.57
CA LYS A 236 -39.30 4.78 10.46
C LYS A 236 -38.73 3.61 9.67
N ARG A 237 -38.45 3.83 8.42
CA ARG A 237 -37.90 2.82 7.51
C ARG A 237 -36.39 2.96 7.46
N ILE A 238 -35.70 1.91 7.79
CA ILE A 238 -34.21 1.88 7.82
C ILE A 238 -33.65 2.20 6.43
N GLU A 239 -34.28 1.70 5.36
CA GLU A 239 -33.87 1.92 3.97
C GLU A 239 -33.95 3.40 3.54
N SER A 240 -34.63 4.25 4.31
CA SER A 240 -34.61 5.69 4.08
C SER A 240 -33.30 6.35 4.53
N PHE A 241 -32.46 5.64 5.26
CA PHE A 241 -31.20 6.10 5.80
C PHE A 241 -30.01 5.31 5.24
N PHE A 242 -30.12 3.98 5.23
CA PHE A 242 -29.09 3.10 4.68
C PHE A 242 -29.69 1.76 4.27
N GLU A 243 -29.09 1.13 3.28
CA GLU A 243 -29.46 -0.20 2.78
C GLU A 243 -28.35 -1.24 3.04
N ILE A 244 -27.13 -0.80 3.36
CA ILE A 244 -25.97 -1.63 3.68
C ILE A 244 -25.36 -1.11 4.96
N LEU A 245 -25.03 -2.02 5.86
CA LEU A 245 -24.28 -1.73 7.06
C LEU A 245 -22.78 -1.69 6.72
N ASN A 246 -22.06 -0.81 7.40
CA ASN A 246 -20.67 -0.58 7.11
C ASN A 246 -19.89 -0.25 8.38
N TRP A 247 -18.73 -0.88 8.56
CA TRP A 247 -17.76 -0.47 9.60
C TRP A 247 -16.35 -0.95 9.28
N HIS A 248 -15.39 -0.35 10.01
CA HIS A 248 -13.98 -0.67 9.94
C HIS A 248 -13.61 -1.56 11.13
N PRO A 249 -13.41 -2.86 10.93
CA PRO A 249 -13.20 -3.81 12.02
C PRO A 249 -11.76 -3.83 12.52
N TYR A 250 -11.07 -2.67 12.54
CA TYR A 250 -9.71 -2.58 13.06
C TYR A 250 -9.64 -3.04 14.52
N ASN A 251 -8.58 -3.74 14.84
CA ASN A 251 -8.22 -4.01 16.22
C ASN A 251 -6.95 -3.23 16.55
N MET A 252 -7.10 -2.14 17.28
CA MET A 252 -5.99 -1.24 17.61
C MET A 252 -4.97 -1.87 18.57
N ILE A 253 -5.31 -2.96 19.26
CA ILE A 253 -4.51 -3.55 20.35
C ILE A 253 -3.85 -4.85 19.92
N SER A 254 -4.48 -5.62 19.06
CA SER A 254 -3.97 -6.93 18.62
C SER A 254 -4.16 -7.10 17.12
N VAL A 255 -3.12 -7.52 16.49
CA VAL A 255 -3.06 -7.67 15.04
C VAL A 255 -3.53 -9.05 14.58
N GLN A 256 -3.93 -9.89 15.48
CA GLN A 256 -4.46 -11.23 15.17
C GLN A 256 -5.97 -11.29 15.44
N ILE A 257 -6.67 -12.08 14.65
CA ILE A 257 -8.02 -12.51 15.02
C ILE A 257 -7.91 -13.24 16.35
N ASN A 258 -8.46 -12.61 17.38
CA ASN A 258 -8.50 -13.18 18.72
C ASN A 258 -9.95 -13.22 19.23
N ASP A 259 -10.14 -13.88 20.36
CA ASP A 259 -11.46 -14.02 20.98
C ASP A 259 -12.13 -12.67 21.28
N ASP A 260 -11.38 -11.63 21.58
CA ASP A 260 -11.93 -10.31 21.89
C ASP A 260 -12.43 -9.60 20.64
N TRP A 261 -11.70 -9.68 19.54
CA TRP A 261 -12.18 -9.21 18.24
C TRP A 261 -13.44 -9.97 17.81
N ILE A 262 -13.44 -11.30 17.89
CA ILE A 262 -14.60 -12.14 17.58
C ILE A 262 -15.81 -11.74 18.42
N LYS A 263 -15.62 -11.52 19.72
CA LYS A 263 -16.68 -11.08 20.64
C LYS A 263 -17.22 -9.70 20.26
N SER A 264 -16.34 -8.76 19.85
CA SER A 264 -16.77 -7.42 19.43
C SER A 264 -17.65 -7.49 18.17
N GLN A 265 -17.22 -8.26 17.16
CA GLN A 265 -18.02 -8.47 15.95
C GLN A 265 -19.37 -9.13 16.25
N LYS A 266 -19.38 -10.10 17.16
CA LYS A 266 -20.61 -10.75 17.60
C LYS A 266 -21.55 -9.77 18.32
N LYS A 267 -21.06 -8.90 19.19
CA LYS A 267 -21.89 -7.88 19.85
C LYS A 267 -22.56 -6.95 18.83
N ILE A 268 -21.84 -6.51 17.79
CA ILE A 268 -22.41 -5.70 16.71
C ILE A 268 -23.50 -6.50 15.98
N ARG A 269 -23.22 -7.76 15.65
CA ARG A 269 -24.19 -8.64 14.99
C ARG A 269 -25.44 -8.89 15.85
N ASP A 270 -25.28 -9.05 17.16
CA ASP A 270 -26.41 -9.24 18.09
C ASP A 270 -27.34 -8.03 18.11
N VAL A 271 -26.82 -6.80 17.97
CA VAL A 271 -27.63 -5.58 17.82
C VAL A 271 -28.44 -5.64 16.52
N ILE A 272 -27.82 -5.98 15.39
CA ILE A 272 -28.53 -6.10 14.11
C ILE A 272 -29.69 -7.10 14.21
N LEU A 273 -29.44 -8.26 14.84
CA LEU A 273 -30.44 -9.29 15.04
C LEU A 273 -31.55 -8.82 16.00
N LYS A 274 -31.22 -8.10 17.06
CA LYS A 274 -32.17 -7.51 18.00
C LYS A 274 -33.22 -6.62 17.31
N HIS A 275 -32.80 -5.85 16.31
CA HIS A 275 -33.66 -4.97 15.52
C HIS A 275 -34.31 -5.68 14.30
N GLY A 276 -34.17 -6.98 14.19
CA GLY A 276 -34.81 -7.78 13.13
C GLY A 276 -34.20 -7.60 11.73
N ASP A 277 -33.01 -7.02 11.65
CA ASP A 277 -32.35 -6.63 10.39
C ASP A 277 -31.26 -7.64 9.94
N GLY A 278 -31.40 -8.90 10.36
CA GLY A 278 -30.43 -9.96 10.16
C GLY A 278 -30.05 -10.27 8.70
N GLU A 279 -30.92 -9.94 7.75
CA GLU A 279 -30.70 -10.20 6.32
C GLU A 279 -29.90 -9.06 5.65
N ARG A 280 -29.71 -7.91 6.34
CA ARG A 280 -28.99 -6.78 5.79
C ARG A 280 -27.53 -7.14 5.60
N LYS A 281 -26.99 -6.78 4.41
CA LYS A 281 -25.61 -7.00 4.06
C LYS A 281 -24.68 -6.05 4.83
N VAL A 282 -23.50 -6.54 5.10
CA VAL A 282 -22.45 -5.82 5.81
C VAL A 282 -21.24 -5.71 4.89
N TRP A 283 -20.65 -4.53 4.82
CA TRP A 283 -19.38 -4.28 4.18
C TRP A 283 -18.35 -3.85 5.21
N TYR A 284 -17.15 -4.39 5.13
CA TYR A 284 -15.98 -3.92 5.87
C TYR A 284 -15.17 -3.03 4.93
N THR A 285 -15.47 -1.72 4.94
CA THR A 285 -14.91 -0.81 3.94
C THR A 285 -13.47 -0.43 4.18
N GLU A 286 -12.93 -0.75 5.35
CA GLU A 286 -11.49 -0.70 5.61
C GLU A 286 -11.07 -1.79 6.57
N ILE A 287 -9.98 -2.46 6.25
CA ILE A 287 -9.20 -3.30 7.16
C ILE A 287 -7.76 -3.36 6.69
N GLY A 288 -6.83 -3.17 7.57
CA GLY A 288 -5.41 -3.21 7.22
C GLY A 288 -4.50 -3.20 8.43
N TRP A 289 -3.24 -3.37 8.16
CA TRP A 289 -2.16 -3.29 9.15
C TRP A 289 -1.01 -2.51 8.54
N SER A 290 -0.48 -1.58 9.33
CA SER A 290 0.71 -0.83 8.98
C SER A 290 1.94 -1.71 9.14
N ASP A 291 2.87 -1.66 8.21
CA ASP A 291 4.21 -2.23 8.35
C ASP A 291 5.21 -1.24 9.00
N PHE A 292 4.70 -0.13 9.51
CA PHE A 292 5.49 0.82 10.30
C PHE A 292 5.88 0.24 11.67
N LYS A 293 7.05 0.67 12.20
CA LYS A 293 7.67 0.21 13.45
C LYS A 293 6.69 -0.04 14.60
N ARG A 294 6.45 -1.31 14.89
CA ARG A 294 5.89 -1.73 16.17
C ARG A 294 6.94 -2.58 16.85
N GLU A 295 7.55 -2.04 17.89
CA GLU A 295 8.64 -2.69 18.64
C GLU A 295 8.23 -4.00 19.34
N ASP A 296 6.94 -4.21 19.52
CA ASP A 296 6.37 -5.23 20.41
C ASP A 296 5.66 -6.39 19.70
N GLU A 297 5.56 -6.40 18.37
CA GLU A 297 4.83 -7.46 17.69
C GLU A 297 5.59 -8.06 16.48
N LYS A 298 5.89 -9.35 16.58
CA LYS A 298 6.42 -10.17 15.48
C LYS A 298 5.28 -10.54 14.54
N HIS A 299 5.16 -9.88 13.38
CA HIS A 299 3.97 -10.11 12.57
C HIS A 299 4.23 -10.23 11.06
N ASP A 300 3.78 -11.34 10.56
CA ASP A 300 3.58 -11.57 9.14
C ASP A 300 2.25 -10.95 8.69
N ILE A 301 2.31 -9.73 8.14
CA ILE A 301 1.12 -8.98 7.68
C ILE A 301 0.40 -9.74 6.55
N GLY A 302 1.13 -10.42 5.68
CA GLY A 302 0.55 -11.27 4.65
C GLY A 302 -0.30 -12.38 5.25
N LYS A 303 0.28 -13.11 6.20
CA LYS A 303 -0.44 -14.17 6.91
C LYS A 303 -1.69 -13.65 7.62
N ARG A 304 -1.65 -12.45 8.20
CA ARG A 304 -2.80 -11.82 8.86
C ARG A 304 -3.94 -11.56 7.90
N PHE A 305 -3.65 -11.01 6.72
CA PHE A 305 -4.67 -10.83 5.70
C PHE A 305 -5.29 -12.16 5.31
N ASN A 306 -4.50 -13.20 5.11
CA ASN A 306 -5.01 -14.52 4.77
C ASN A 306 -5.88 -15.10 5.89
N ASP A 307 -5.42 -15.06 7.14
CA ASP A 307 -6.17 -15.55 8.30
C ASP A 307 -7.49 -14.77 8.49
N PHE A 308 -7.45 -13.44 8.33
CA PHE A 308 -8.63 -12.58 8.44
C PHE A 308 -9.66 -12.89 7.32
N LEU A 309 -9.22 -12.87 6.07
CA LEU A 309 -10.12 -13.13 4.95
C LEU A 309 -10.72 -14.53 5.02
N SER A 310 -9.91 -15.54 5.39
CA SER A 310 -10.38 -16.91 5.59
C SER A 310 -11.41 -16.97 6.70
N TYR A 311 -11.13 -16.36 7.85
CA TYR A 311 -12.05 -16.37 8.97
C TYR A 311 -13.40 -15.72 8.64
N VAL A 312 -13.36 -14.53 8.02
CA VAL A 312 -14.58 -13.80 7.62
C VAL A 312 -15.38 -14.60 6.59
N ASN A 313 -14.72 -15.13 5.56
CA ASN A 313 -15.38 -15.96 4.53
C ASN A 313 -16.06 -17.19 5.12
N ASP A 314 -15.44 -17.85 6.08
CA ASP A 314 -15.90 -19.14 6.61
C ASP A 314 -16.90 -18.99 7.77
N ASN A 315 -16.81 -17.90 8.55
CA ASN A 315 -17.56 -17.74 9.80
C ASN A 315 -18.55 -16.58 9.80
N MET A 316 -18.47 -15.64 8.83
CA MET A 316 -19.28 -14.42 8.80
C MET A 316 -20.07 -14.28 7.49
N PRO A 317 -21.06 -15.16 7.21
CA PRO A 317 -21.79 -15.17 5.91
C PRO A 317 -22.63 -13.91 5.67
N TRP A 318 -22.81 -13.06 6.67
CA TRP A 318 -23.47 -11.76 6.54
C TRP A 318 -22.54 -10.66 5.98
N VAL A 319 -21.21 -10.85 6.03
CA VAL A 319 -20.26 -9.94 5.41
C VAL A 319 -20.20 -10.22 3.92
N GLU A 320 -20.60 -9.25 3.12
CA GLU A 320 -20.61 -9.39 1.66
C GLU A 320 -19.28 -8.97 1.03
N THR A 321 -18.68 -7.88 1.52
CA THR A 321 -17.48 -7.33 0.90
C THR A 321 -16.49 -6.85 1.98
N VAL A 322 -15.22 -7.12 1.77
CA VAL A 322 -14.09 -6.68 2.62
C VAL A 322 -13.14 -5.87 1.76
N PHE A 323 -12.75 -4.69 2.21
CA PHE A 323 -11.82 -3.80 1.54
C PHE A 323 -10.52 -3.72 2.33
N PRO A 324 -9.44 -4.34 1.84
CA PRO A 324 -8.11 -4.07 2.38
C PRO A 324 -7.73 -2.61 2.22
N PHE A 325 -7.38 -1.95 3.29
CA PHE A 325 -6.95 -0.56 3.32
C PHE A 325 -5.43 -0.53 3.31
N ARG A 326 -4.79 0.04 2.37
CA ARG A 326 -5.23 0.63 1.09
C ARG A 326 -4.32 0.14 -0.04
N LEU A 327 -4.63 0.41 -1.30
CA LEU A 327 -3.81 -0.11 -2.40
C LEU A 327 -2.38 0.40 -2.36
N PHE A 328 -2.15 1.71 -2.28
CA PHE A 328 -0.81 2.28 -2.31
C PHE A 328 -0.37 2.81 -0.94
N THR A 329 0.89 2.62 -0.62
CA THR A 329 1.55 3.31 0.49
C THR A 329 1.58 4.83 0.20
N LEU A 330 1.31 5.69 1.19
CA LEU A 330 1.35 7.15 0.98
C LEU A 330 2.77 7.69 0.98
N SER A 331 3.59 7.21 1.90
CA SER A 331 4.99 7.60 2.02
C SER A 331 5.85 6.37 2.20
N ASN A 332 7.03 6.38 1.61
CA ASN A 332 8.05 5.37 1.85
C ASN A 332 9.07 5.85 2.88
N GLU A 333 8.87 7.04 3.47
CA GLU A 333 9.75 7.53 4.53
C GLU A 333 9.44 6.78 5.83
N PRO A 334 10.41 6.04 6.39
CA PRO A 334 10.18 5.20 7.58
C PRO A 334 9.93 6.02 8.87
N GLU A 335 10.06 7.34 8.79
CA GLU A 335 9.84 8.26 9.93
C GLU A 335 8.45 8.89 9.94
N THR A 336 7.63 8.68 8.89
CA THR A 336 6.27 9.20 8.82
C THR A 336 5.30 8.31 9.58
N GLU A 337 4.14 8.86 9.91
CA GLU A 337 3.14 8.22 10.78
C GLU A 337 2.68 6.85 10.28
N GLY A 338 2.24 6.01 11.21
CA GLY A 338 1.85 4.61 10.93
C GLY A 338 0.82 4.44 9.83
N GLU A 339 -0.04 5.44 9.58
CA GLU A 339 -1.06 5.42 8.53
C GLU A 339 -0.50 5.42 7.11
N ASP A 340 0.67 6.00 6.89
CA ASP A 340 1.28 6.06 5.58
C ASP A 340 1.70 4.68 5.05
N ASN A 341 1.87 3.70 5.93
CA ASN A 341 2.42 2.39 5.65
C ASN A 341 1.38 1.26 5.54
N PHE A 342 0.09 1.56 5.48
CA PHE A 342 -0.97 0.56 5.29
C PHE A 342 -1.05 -0.01 3.86
N GLY A 343 -0.38 0.60 2.89
CA GLY A 343 -0.48 0.21 1.49
C GLY A 343 -0.13 -1.25 1.23
N LEU A 344 -0.86 -1.87 0.32
CA LEU A 344 -0.61 -3.23 -0.18
C LEU A 344 0.52 -3.27 -1.20
N VAL A 345 0.80 -2.13 -1.82
CA VAL A 345 1.81 -1.95 -2.86
C VAL A 345 2.67 -0.75 -2.47
N TYR A 346 3.97 -0.87 -2.61
CA TYR A 346 4.87 0.27 -2.45
C TYR A 346 4.59 1.29 -3.55
N ASN A 347 4.32 2.52 -3.16
CA ASN A 347 4.11 3.62 -4.09
C ASN A 347 5.43 3.98 -4.81
N GLU A 348 6.51 4.05 -4.01
CA GLU A 348 7.86 4.18 -4.46
C GLU A 348 8.73 3.40 -3.51
N TYR A 349 9.21 2.25 -3.92
CA TYR A 349 10.12 1.51 -3.06
C TYR A 349 11.56 1.86 -3.39
N ASP A 350 11.83 2.12 -4.66
CA ASP A 350 13.15 2.33 -5.18
C ASP A 350 13.09 2.96 -6.58
N TRP A 351 14.22 3.42 -7.07
CA TRP A 351 14.40 3.92 -8.41
C TRP A 351 13.88 2.99 -9.52
N TYR A 352 13.73 1.70 -9.21
CA TYR A 352 13.41 0.66 -10.19
C TYR A 352 12.09 -0.03 -10.04
N SER A 353 11.54 -0.06 -8.86
CA SER A 353 10.38 -0.89 -8.56
C SER A 353 9.23 -0.08 -7.98
N PRO A 354 8.76 0.97 -8.70
CA PRO A 354 7.50 1.55 -8.32
C PRO A 354 6.45 0.44 -8.35
N LEU A 355 5.53 0.47 -7.42
CA LEU A 355 4.42 -0.47 -7.36
C LEU A 355 4.85 -1.93 -7.12
N LEU A 356 5.94 -2.13 -6.36
CA LEU A 356 6.33 -3.47 -5.91
C LEU A 356 5.26 -4.02 -4.96
N PRO A 357 4.73 -5.22 -5.22
CA PRO A 357 3.78 -5.87 -4.32
C PRO A 357 4.39 -6.15 -2.95
N LYS A 358 3.68 -5.80 -1.88
CA LYS A 358 4.02 -6.21 -0.51
C LYS A 358 3.55 -7.64 -0.23
N PRO A 359 4.06 -8.31 0.82
CA PRO A 359 3.57 -9.62 1.22
C PRO A 359 2.06 -9.68 1.45
N SER A 360 1.47 -8.58 1.91
CA SER A 360 0.03 -8.45 2.11
C SER A 360 -0.77 -8.69 0.83
N ILE A 361 -0.42 -8.04 -0.28
CA ILE A 361 -1.14 -8.25 -1.55
C ILE A 361 -0.87 -9.64 -2.14
N ILE A 362 0.32 -10.19 -1.91
CA ILE A 362 0.66 -11.54 -2.37
C ILE A 362 -0.27 -12.58 -1.72
N GLU A 363 -0.46 -12.49 -0.40
CA GLU A 363 -1.35 -13.43 0.30
C GLU A 363 -2.84 -13.19 -0.04
N ILE A 364 -3.26 -11.93 -0.22
CA ILE A 364 -4.60 -11.63 -0.74
C ILE A 364 -4.79 -12.24 -2.15
N TYR A 365 -3.77 -12.13 -3.01
CA TYR A 365 -3.81 -12.70 -4.35
C TYR A 365 -3.94 -14.23 -4.33
N LYS A 366 -3.14 -14.90 -3.49
CA LYS A 366 -3.22 -16.36 -3.29
C LYS A 366 -4.59 -16.79 -2.74
N PHE A 367 -5.13 -16.02 -1.80
CA PHE A 367 -6.47 -16.26 -1.27
C PHE A 367 -7.54 -16.20 -2.37
N MET A 368 -7.44 -15.20 -3.26
CA MET A 368 -8.43 -15.00 -4.33
C MET A 368 -8.27 -15.96 -5.51
N ASN A 369 -7.05 -16.31 -5.87
CA ASN A 369 -6.74 -17.04 -7.10
C ASN A 369 -6.25 -18.48 -6.85
N GLY A 370 -6.00 -18.86 -5.59
CA GLY A 370 -5.43 -20.13 -5.18
C GLY A 370 -3.95 -20.03 -4.83
N SER A 371 -3.49 -20.88 -3.90
CA SER A 371 -2.12 -20.86 -3.39
C SER A 371 -1.05 -21.09 -4.45
N GLU A 372 -1.39 -21.83 -5.52
CA GLU A 372 -0.49 -22.19 -6.62
C GLU A 372 -0.60 -21.23 -7.82
N ALA A 373 -1.35 -20.13 -7.70
CA ALA A 373 -1.47 -19.18 -8.78
C ALA A 373 -0.12 -18.49 -9.05
N PRO A 374 0.30 -18.35 -10.33
CA PRO A 374 1.56 -17.70 -10.66
C PRO A 374 1.54 -16.23 -10.26
N LEU A 375 2.58 -15.74 -9.60
CA LEU A 375 2.66 -14.37 -9.09
C LEU A 375 2.98 -13.31 -10.16
N SER A 376 3.44 -13.74 -11.35
CA SER A 376 3.79 -12.81 -12.44
C SER A 376 2.74 -11.73 -12.74
N PRO A 377 1.41 -11.97 -12.63
CA PRO A 377 0.43 -10.91 -12.82
C PRO A 377 0.58 -9.75 -11.84
N LEU A 378 0.96 -10.00 -10.59
CA LEU A 378 1.16 -8.93 -9.60
C LEU A 378 2.35 -8.02 -9.92
N TYR A 379 3.38 -8.57 -10.55
CA TYR A 379 4.64 -7.88 -10.82
C TYR A 379 4.71 -7.19 -12.18
N LYS A 380 3.60 -7.12 -12.90
CA LYS A 380 3.57 -6.54 -14.26
C LYS A 380 4.18 -5.14 -14.36
N TYR A 381 3.93 -4.27 -13.38
CA TYR A 381 4.46 -2.91 -13.36
C TYR A 381 5.76 -2.78 -12.58
N ALA A 382 6.02 -3.66 -11.62
CA ALA A 382 7.32 -3.83 -11.00
C ALA A 382 8.34 -4.34 -12.03
N SER A 383 7.86 -5.16 -12.99
CA SER A 383 8.59 -5.67 -14.16
C SER A 383 8.14 -5.02 -15.46
N SER A 384 7.87 -3.70 -15.49
CA SER A 384 7.35 -3.01 -16.68
C SER A 384 8.18 -3.33 -17.93
N LYS A 385 7.66 -3.06 -19.13
CA LYS A 385 8.29 -3.44 -20.43
C LYS A 385 9.79 -3.10 -20.55
N GLU A 386 10.27 -2.22 -19.67
CA GLU A 386 11.67 -1.79 -19.58
C GLU A 386 12.34 -2.20 -18.26
N ARG A 387 11.63 -2.95 -17.39
CA ARG A 387 12.09 -3.30 -16.05
C ARG A 387 11.89 -4.79 -15.80
N GLU A 388 12.99 -5.46 -15.68
CA GLU A 388 13.03 -6.86 -15.26
C GLU A 388 12.88 -6.92 -13.74
N LEU A 389 12.25 -7.96 -13.22
CA LEU A 389 12.14 -8.19 -11.77
C LEU A 389 13.54 -8.27 -11.12
N PHE A 390 14.48 -8.83 -11.85
CA PHE A 390 15.89 -8.88 -11.55
C PHE A 390 16.68 -8.27 -12.70
N PRO A 391 16.79 -6.92 -12.75
CA PRO A 391 17.63 -6.25 -13.71
C PRO A 391 19.03 -6.84 -13.67
N ASN A 392 19.61 -7.05 -14.83
CA ASN A 392 20.88 -7.75 -14.89
C ASN A 392 21.72 -7.29 -16.07
N GLU A 393 22.99 -7.61 -15.99
CA GLU A 393 23.94 -7.37 -17.05
C GLU A 393 24.88 -8.58 -17.17
N VAL A 394 25.29 -8.87 -18.40
CA VAL A 394 26.31 -9.87 -18.70
C VAL A 394 27.50 -9.17 -19.31
N ILE A 395 28.61 -9.16 -18.58
CA ILE A 395 29.88 -8.53 -18.97
C ILE A 395 30.78 -9.62 -19.55
N GLY A 396 31.27 -9.42 -20.76
CA GLY A 396 32.09 -10.40 -21.49
C GLY A 396 31.29 -11.33 -22.39
N GLU A 397 31.98 -12.11 -23.21
CA GLU A 397 31.36 -13.03 -24.16
C GLU A 397 31.03 -14.38 -23.48
N GLU A 398 29.95 -15.00 -23.94
CA GLU A 398 29.57 -16.36 -23.52
C GLU A 398 30.59 -17.36 -24.05
N ASP A 399 31.31 -18.01 -23.15
CA ASP A 399 32.27 -19.06 -23.51
C ASP A 399 32.49 -20.02 -22.32
N ASP A 400 33.08 -21.18 -22.56
CA ASP A 400 33.48 -22.22 -21.56
C ASP A 400 34.63 -21.73 -20.65
N GLY A 401 34.54 -20.49 -20.15
CA GLY A 401 35.53 -19.82 -19.33
C GLY A 401 35.18 -19.74 -17.84
N PHE A 402 35.82 -18.81 -17.17
CA PHE A 402 35.56 -18.50 -15.75
C PHE A 402 34.26 -17.71 -15.59
N ASN A 403 33.23 -18.35 -15.01
CA ASN A 403 31.91 -17.76 -14.84
C ASN A 403 31.73 -17.18 -13.45
N VAL A 404 31.47 -15.88 -13.37
CA VAL A 404 31.24 -15.14 -12.14
C VAL A 404 29.80 -14.67 -12.07
N LEU A 405 29.17 -14.83 -10.91
CA LEU A 405 27.88 -14.23 -10.57
C LEU A 405 28.07 -13.20 -9.48
N ILE A 406 27.54 -12.02 -9.68
CA ILE A 406 27.42 -10.99 -8.65
C ILE A 406 25.94 -10.84 -8.30
N LEU A 407 25.56 -11.30 -7.12
CA LEU A 407 24.28 -11.04 -6.50
C LEU A 407 24.44 -9.71 -5.72
N GLY A 408 23.96 -8.64 -6.30
CA GLY A 408 24.12 -7.30 -5.76
C GLY A 408 22.81 -6.52 -5.74
N ASN A 409 22.91 -5.24 -5.47
CA ASN A 409 21.80 -4.29 -5.55
C ASN A 409 22.21 -3.10 -6.44
N HIS A 410 21.56 -1.94 -6.28
CA HIS A 410 21.85 -0.73 -7.05
C HIS A 410 23.32 -0.33 -7.09
N ILE A 411 24.12 -0.66 -6.06
CA ILE A 411 25.57 -0.37 -6.06
C ILE A 411 26.31 -1.27 -7.07
N ALA A 412 25.82 -2.50 -7.25
CA ALA A 412 26.39 -3.45 -8.23
C ALA A 412 25.94 -3.15 -9.65
N TYR A 413 24.64 -2.92 -9.81
CA TYR A 413 24.04 -2.65 -11.10
C TYR A 413 22.75 -1.87 -10.94
N GLN A 414 22.67 -0.75 -11.63
CA GLN A 414 21.55 0.13 -11.72
C GLN A 414 21.14 0.28 -13.19
N LYS A 415 19.97 -0.23 -13.59
CA LYS A 415 19.45 0.00 -14.93
C LYS A 415 19.13 1.48 -15.13
N SER A 416 19.27 1.99 -16.34
CA SER A 416 18.95 3.39 -16.65
C SER A 416 17.53 3.76 -16.23
N ALA A 417 17.39 4.93 -15.61
CA ALA A 417 16.14 5.49 -15.12
C ALA A 417 16.07 6.99 -15.51
N PRO A 418 15.78 7.31 -16.78
CA PRO A 418 15.84 8.68 -17.28
C PRO A 418 14.96 9.67 -16.52
N TRP A 419 13.83 9.21 -15.95
CA TRP A 419 12.95 10.00 -15.07
C TRP A 419 13.62 10.45 -13.77
N ASN A 420 14.68 9.73 -13.34
CA ASN A 420 15.55 10.10 -12.21
C ASN A 420 16.87 10.71 -12.65
N LYS A 421 16.98 11.13 -13.90
CA LYS A 421 18.22 11.68 -14.50
C LYS A 421 19.38 10.68 -14.55
N PHE A 422 19.09 9.39 -14.47
CA PHE A 422 20.07 8.32 -14.58
C PHE A 422 19.95 7.67 -15.97
N PHE A 423 20.79 8.08 -16.90
CA PHE A 423 20.61 7.80 -18.32
C PHE A 423 21.34 6.54 -18.83
N GLU A 424 22.30 6.03 -18.09
CA GLU A 424 23.07 4.84 -18.43
C GLU A 424 22.97 3.78 -17.34
N SER A 425 22.88 2.52 -17.75
CA SER A 425 22.93 1.38 -16.80
C SER A 425 24.36 1.18 -16.31
N ARG A 426 24.57 1.20 -14.99
CA ARG A 426 25.86 1.01 -14.31
C ARG A 426 25.65 0.88 -12.80
N GLY A 427 26.66 0.56 -12.03
CA GLY A 427 26.61 0.70 -10.58
C GLY A 427 26.27 2.13 -10.17
N MET A 428 25.31 2.30 -9.22
CA MET A 428 24.82 3.62 -8.81
C MET A 428 25.97 4.51 -8.34
N ASP A 429 26.00 5.75 -8.85
CA ASP A 429 26.98 6.77 -8.56
C ASP A 429 28.40 6.55 -9.12
N ALA A 430 28.66 5.46 -9.83
CA ALA A 430 29.81 5.42 -10.71
C ALA A 430 29.66 6.47 -11.82
N SER A 431 30.76 7.14 -12.21
CA SER A 431 30.71 8.17 -13.25
C SER A 431 30.42 7.58 -14.63
N THR A 432 30.93 6.39 -14.90
CA THR A 432 30.69 5.59 -16.11
C THR A 432 30.55 4.12 -15.74
N MET A 433 30.09 3.32 -16.70
CA MET A 433 29.97 1.87 -16.56
C MET A 433 31.31 1.20 -16.23
N GLU A 434 32.40 1.64 -16.87
CA GLU A 434 33.74 1.08 -16.67
C GLU A 434 34.28 1.36 -15.25
N ASN A 435 33.74 2.34 -14.57
CA ASN A 435 34.17 2.74 -13.23
C ASN A 435 33.35 2.09 -12.11
N ASP A 436 32.29 1.35 -12.41
CA ASP A 436 31.57 0.60 -11.39
C ASP A 436 32.38 -0.63 -10.93
N PHE A 437 32.09 -1.11 -9.71
CA PHE A 437 32.92 -2.18 -9.13
C PHE A 437 32.80 -3.50 -9.89
N ALA A 438 31.66 -3.77 -10.54
CA ALA A 438 31.45 -5.02 -11.27
C ALA A 438 32.32 -5.08 -12.54
N HIS A 439 32.40 -3.98 -13.29
CA HIS A 439 33.27 -3.87 -14.46
C HIS A 439 34.75 -3.81 -14.08
N VAL A 440 35.11 -3.08 -13.03
CA VAL A 440 36.49 -3.05 -12.50
C VAL A 440 36.92 -4.46 -12.08
N LEU A 441 36.04 -5.18 -11.36
CA LEU A 441 36.34 -6.53 -10.91
C LEU A 441 36.42 -7.54 -12.07
N HIS A 442 35.51 -7.42 -13.05
CA HIS A 442 35.58 -8.20 -14.29
C HIS A 442 36.94 -8.02 -15.01
N GLY A 443 37.42 -6.76 -15.14
CA GLY A 443 38.73 -6.46 -15.70
C GLY A 443 39.87 -7.17 -14.98
N LYS A 444 39.84 -7.17 -13.64
CA LYS A 444 40.83 -7.90 -12.82
C LYS A 444 40.78 -9.42 -13.02
N PHE A 445 39.61 -10.00 -13.17
CA PHE A 445 39.49 -11.44 -13.48
C PHE A 445 40.05 -11.79 -14.86
N LYS A 446 39.88 -10.91 -15.86
CA LYS A 446 40.45 -11.11 -17.20
C LYS A 446 41.99 -11.14 -17.22
N GLU A 447 42.64 -10.48 -16.27
CA GLU A 447 44.10 -10.56 -16.15
C GLU A 447 44.61 -11.97 -15.84
N THR A 448 43.80 -12.76 -15.11
CA THR A 448 44.16 -14.14 -14.69
C THR A 448 43.40 -15.22 -15.46
N HIS A 449 42.23 -14.90 -15.97
CA HIS A 449 41.34 -15.78 -16.72
C HIS A 449 40.91 -15.09 -18.00
N ALA A 450 41.64 -15.25 -19.08
CA ALA A 450 41.41 -14.53 -20.35
C ALA A 450 39.97 -14.66 -20.87
N LYS A 451 39.33 -15.80 -20.62
CA LYS A 451 37.91 -16.05 -20.89
C LYS A 451 37.13 -15.94 -19.58
N THR A 452 36.62 -14.78 -19.31
CA THR A 452 35.78 -14.49 -18.12
C THR A 452 34.44 -13.94 -18.58
N GLN A 453 33.36 -14.46 -18.02
CA GLN A 453 32.04 -13.87 -18.10
C GLN A 453 31.54 -13.53 -16.70
N THR A 454 31.06 -12.31 -16.51
CA THR A 454 30.48 -11.86 -15.24
C THR A 454 29.03 -11.52 -15.45
N THR A 455 28.14 -12.20 -14.74
CA THR A 455 26.72 -11.89 -14.66
C THR A 455 26.47 -11.09 -13.40
N VAL A 456 25.88 -9.91 -13.52
CA VAL A 456 25.50 -9.07 -12.39
C VAL A 456 23.99 -9.04 -12.30
N ILE A 457 23.42 -9.29 -11.15
CA ILE A 457 21.96 -9.27 -10.93
C ILE A 457 21.65 -8.27 -9.84
N ASP A 458 20.73 -7.35 -10.13
CA ASP A 458 20.14 -6.47 -9.14
C ASP A 458 19.07 -7.22 -8.35
N MET A 459 19.37 -7.53 -7.11
CA MET A 459 18.53 -8.29 -6.18
C MET A 459 17.71 -7.42 -5.24
N ARG A 460 17.58 -6.11 -5.48
CA ARG A 460 16.83 -5.22 -4.56
C ARG A 460 15.43 -5.69 -4.28
N ASN A 461 14.71 -6.12 -5.32
CA ASN A 461 13.35 -6.64 -5.15
C ASN A 461 13.30 -7.85 -4.21
N TRP A 462 14.35 -8.67 -4.23
CA TRP A 462 14.48 -9.76 -3.28
C TRP A 462 14.89 -9.26 -1.88
N GLU A 463 15.81 -8.31 -1.76
CA GLU A 463 16.23 -7.78 -0.45
C GLU A 463 15.02 -7.27 0.35
N THR A 464 14.06 -6.63 -0.32
CA THR A 464 12.88 -6.06 0.33
C THR A 464 11.87 -7.11 0.80
N CYS A 465 11.85 -8.27 0.14
CA CYS A 465 10.94 -9.39 0.40
C CYS A 465 11.71 -10.72 0.49
N PHE A 466 12.91 -10.74 1.08
CA PHE A 466 13.82 -11.88 1.14
C PHE A 466 13.21 -13.15 1.73
N TYR A 467 12.14 -13.03 2.48
CA TYR A 467 11.38 -14.13 3.07
C TYR A 467 10.34 -14.71 2.10
N CYS A 468 10.02 -14.04 0.99
CA CYS A 468 9.12 -14.54 -0.05
C CYS A 468 9.87 -15.51 -0.95
N GLY A 469 9.71 -16.81 -0.70
CA GLY A 469 10.40 -17.87 -1.47
C GLY A 469 10.04 -17.85 -2.96
N GLU A 470 8.85 -17.39 -3.30
CA GLU A 470 8.33 -17.29 -4.67
C GLU A 470 9.16 -16.36 -5.56
N LEU A 471 9.75 -15.29 -5.01
CA LEU A 471 10.67 -14.44 -5.78
C LEU A 471 11.90 -15.18 -6.27
N LEU A 472 12.32 -16.23 -5.57
CA LEU A 472 13.48 -17.04 -5.97
C LEU A 472 13.20 -17.88 -7.23
N GLU A 473 11.94 -18.22 -7.50
CA GLU A 473 11.54 -18.97 -8.70
C GLU A 473 11.71 -18.14 -9.97
N GLU A 474 11.56 -16.81 -9.86
CA GLU A 474 11.74 -15.87 -10.98
C GLU A 474 13.22 -15.71 -11.40
N LEU A 475 14.17 -16.19 -10.60
CA LEU A 475 15.59 -16.27 -10.99
C LEU A 475 15.85 -17.32 -12.09
N GLY A 476 14.91 -18.20 -12.30
CA GLY A 476 14.72 -19.14 -13.42
C GLY A 476 15.97 -19.51 -14.23
N ASN A 477 16.32 -18.71 -15.22
CA ASN A 477 17.44 -19.01 -16.12
C ASN A 477 18.82 -18.83 -15.47
N PHE A 478 18.95 -17.93 -14.49
CA PHE A 478 20.22 -17.71 -13.79
C PHE A 478 20.62 -18.93 -12.95
N THR A 479 19.65 -19.62 -12.34
CA THR A 479 19.91 -20.80 -11.52
C THR A 479 20.28 -22.05 -12.33
N LYS A 480 20.02 -22.02 -13.65
CA LYS A 480 20.40 -23.12 -14.57
C LYS A 480 21.85 -23.04 -15.02
N LYS A 481 22.47 -21.87 -14.89
CA LYS A 481 23.87 -21.64 -15.28
C LYS A 481 24.78 -22.01 -14.12
N LYS A 482 25.94 -22.58 -14.45
CA LYS A 482 26.97 -22.91 -13.47
C LYS A 482 27.94 -21.75 -13.33
N TYR A 483 28.26 -21.42 -12.07
CA TYR A 483 29.20 -20.37 -11.74
C TYR A 483 30.38 -20.93 -10.96
N ASP A 484 31.57 -20.49 -11.31
CA ASP A 484 32.81 -20.81 -10.58
C ASP A 484 32.93 -19.97 -9.32
N LEU A 485 32.36 -18.77 -9.35
CA LEU A 485 32.40 -17.79 -8.25
C LEU A 485 31.06 -17.08 -8.14
N VAL A 486 30.52 -16.99 -6.93
CA VAL A 486 29.36 -16.18 -6.57
C VAL A 486 29.76 -15.14 -5.54
N ILE A 487 29.59 -13.88 -5.88
CA ILE A 487 29.86 -12.73 -5.00
C ILE A 487 28.51 -12.23 -4.48
N VAL A 488 28.35 -12.23 -3.16
CA VAL A 488 27.14 -11.79 -2.48
C VAL A 488 27.39 -10.43 -1.84
N ARG A 489 26.86 -9.41 -2.46
CA ARG A 489 26.95 -8.02 -2.00
C ARG A 489 25.56 -7.40 -1.87
N LEU A 490 24.93 -7.67 -0.78
CA LEU A 490 23.52 -7.38 -0.49
C LEU A 490 23.36 -6.71 0.88
N GLY A 491 22.17 -6.27 1.22
CA GLY A 491 21.77 -5.89 2.58
C GLY A 491 21.30 -4.45 2.75
N GLU A 492 21.61 -3.55 1.82
CA GLU A 492 21.24 -2.12 1.92
C GLU A 492 19.73 -1.89 1.90
N ASN A 493 18.98 -2.70 1.14
CA ASN A 493 17.54 -2.53 0.96
C ASN A 493 16.70 -3.49 1.81
N VAL A 494 17.31 -4.18 2.76
CA VAL A 494 16.57 -5.00 3.73
C VAL A 494 15.87 -4.07 4.71
N GLY A 495 14.53 -4.09 4.71
CA GLY A 495 13.74 -3.28 5.64
C GLY A 495 13.93 -3.73 7.09
N GLU A 496 14.04 -2.79 8.03
CA GLU A 496 14.25 -3.09 9.46
C GLU A 496 13.16 -4.01 10.02
N HIS A 497 11.92 -3.89 9.51
CA HIS A 497 10.76 -4.65 9.98
C HIS A 497 10.70 -6.06 9.43
N SER A 498 10.98 -6.22 8.14
CA SER A 498 11.04 -7.53 7.50
C SER A 498 12.05 -8.44 8.21
N PHE A 499 13.12 -7.84 8.71
CA PHE A 499 14.20 -8.50 9.42
C PHE A 499 13.83 -8.96 10.84
N ILE A 500 12.93 -8.24 11.53
CA ILE A 500 12.48 -8.62 12.89
C ILE A 500 11.66 -9.91 12.84
N ASP A 501 10.78 -10.03 11.86
CA ASP A 501 9.86 -11.16 11.74
C ASP A 501 10.49 -12.37 11.05
N HIS A 502 11.42 -12.13 10.15
CA HIS A 502 12.08 -13.17 9.35
C HIS A 502 13.60 -13.04 9.46
N PRO A 503 14.31 -14.04 10.01
CA PRO A 503 15.77 -13.99 10.08
C PRO A 503 16.38 -13.87 8.67
N TYR A 504 17.03 -12.75 8.36
CA TYR A 504 17.62 -12.48 7.06
C TYR A 504 18.58 -13.60 6.59
N LYS A 505 19.34 -14.17 7.54
CA LYS A 505 20.22 -15.32 7.26
C LYS A 505 19.52 -16.51 6.61
N ASP A 506 18.25 -16.75 6.95
CA ASP A 506 17.52 -17.92 6.44
C ASP A 506 17.11 -17.71 4.97
N GLY A 507 16.65 -16.51 4.63
CA GLY A 507 16.40 -16.11 3.24
C GLY A 507 17.67 -16.09 2.40
N LEU A 508 18.74 -15.49 2.95
CA LEU A 508 20.03 -15.41 2.27
C LEU A 508 20.64 -16.79 2.02
N LEU A 509 20.54 -17.71 2.98
CA LEU A 509 20.99 -19.08 2.81
C LEU A 509 20.19 -19.82 1.73
N LYS A 510 18.87 -19.61 1.67
CA LYS A 510 18.03 -20.18 0.59
C LYS A 510 18.44 -19.64 -0.77
N LEU A 511 18.67 -18.35 -0.90
CA LEU A 511 19.16 -17.74 -2.14
C LEU A 511 20.51 -18.34 -2.57
N CYS A 512 21.48 -18.39 -1.67
CA CYS A 512 22.82 -18.93 -1.98
C CYS A 512 22.76 -20.39 -2.42
N LYS A 513 21.90 -21.20 -1.81
CA LYS A 513 21.74 -22.64 -2.15
C LYS A 513 21.25 -22.87 -3.57
N LEU A 514 20.60 -21.92 -4.21
CA LEU A 514 20.19 -22.03 -5.62
C LEU A 514 21.39 -22.05 -6.57
N PHE A 515 22.52 -21.50 -6.15
CA PHE A 515 23.74 -21.39 -6.95
C PHE A 515 24.87 -22.28 -6.42
N GLU A 516 24.60 -23.06 -5.35
CA GLU A 516 25.60 -23.94 -4.73
C GLU A 516 25.79 -25.21 -5.57
N GLU A 517 26.97 -25.34 -6.14
CA GLU A 517 27.45 -26.59 -6.78
C GLU A 517 28.79 -27.00 -6.20
N THR A 518 29.22 -28.25 -6.47
CA THR A 518 30.41 -28.87 -5.87
C THR A 518 31.70 -28.05 -6.02
N LYS A 519 31.79 -27.16 -7.00
CA LYS A 519 32.96 -26.31 -7.27
C LYS A 519 32.71 -24.84 -7.14
N THR A 520 31.48 -24.41 -6.86
CA THR A 520 31.14 -23.00 -6.73
C THR A 520 31.77 -22.42 -5.46
N ARG A 521 32.50 -21.35 -5.61
CA ARG A 521 33.08 -20.60 -4.49
C ARG A 521 32.20 -19.37 -4.21
N PHE A 522 31.98 -19.09 -2.95
CA PHE A 522 31.28 -17.88 -2.53
C PHE A 522 32.24 -16.88 -1.91
N VAL A 523 31.91 -15.58 -2.06
CA VAL A 523 32.53 -14.48 -1.34
C VAL A 523 31.42 -13.53 -0.89
N PHE A 524 31.44 -13.12 0.37
CA PHE A 524 30.47 -12.19 0.93
C PHE A 524 31.13 -10.87 1.27
N THR A 525 30.36 -9.79 1.16
CA THR A 525 30.74 -8.49 1.75
C THR A 525 29.70 -8.09 2.78
N ASN A 526 30.05 -7.18 3.69
CA ASN A 526 29.07 -6.44 4.47
C ASN A 526 28.46 -5.29 3.63
N THR A 527 27.50 -4.59 4.21
CA THR A 527 26.89 -3.39 3.62
C THR A 527 27.88 -2.24 3.57
N PHE A 528 27.77 -1.40 2.55
CA PHE A 528 28.65 -0.23 2.37
C PHE A 528 28.47 0.81 3.47
N ASN A 529 27.27 0.97 3.97
CA ASN A 529 26.92 1.90 5.05
C ASN A 529 27.01 1.29 6.46
N GLY A 530 27.47 0.03 6.60
CA GLY A 530 27.78 -0.61 7.87
C GLY A 530 26.55 -0.95 8.72
N ARG A 531 25.52 -1.57 8.16
CA ARG A 531 24.35 -2.07 8.87
C ARG A 531 24.67 -3.32 9.70
N LYS A 532 25.05 -3.12 10.95
CA LYS A 532 25.51 -4.20 11.84
C LYS A 532 24.54 -5.36 11.99
N ASP A 533 23.25 -5.07 12.03
CA ASP A 533 22.16 -6.03 12.13
C ASP A 533 22.15 -7.01 10.94
N ILE A 534 22.31 -6.50 9.74
CA ILE A 534 22.35 -7.26 8.49
C ILE A 534 23.72 -7.93 8.30
N ASP A 535 24.79 -7.19 8.57
CA ASP A 535 26.16 -7.65 8.39
C ASP A 535 26.47 -8.90 9.24
N GLU A 536 25.91 -8.99 10.46
CA GLU A 536 26.01 -10.17 11.32
C GLU A 536 25.37 -11.40 10.68
N HIS A 537 24.18 -11.26 10.08
CA HIS A 537 23.50 -12.34 9.39
C HIS A 537 24.23 -12.79 8.13
N GLN A 538 24.80 -11.86 7.37
CA GLN A 538 25.64 -12.18 6.20
C GLN A 538 26.88 -12.96 6.60
N LYS A 539 27.53 -12.55 7.69
CA LYS A 539 28.69 -13.25 8.24
C LYS A 539 28.36 -14.68 8.67
N ILE A 540 27.20 -14.87 9.33
CA ILE A 540 26.73 -16.23 9.69
C ILE A 540 26.57 -17.11 8.45
N VAL A 541 25.99 -16.59 7.37
CA VAL A 541 25.81 -17.36 6.12
C VAL A 541 27.15 -17.63 5.46
N ALA A 542 28.06 -16.67 5.44
CA ALA A 542 29.42 -16.87 4.95
C ALA A 542 30.15 -17.99 5.71
N ASP A 543 30.05 -18.02 7.05
CA ASP A 543 30.62 -19.06 7.89
C ASP A 543 29.99 -20.44 7.59
N ILE A 544 28.67 -20.53 7.42
CA ILE A 544 27.97 -21.77 7.05
C ILE A 544 28.46 -22.31 5.71
N LEU A 545 28.68 -21.45 4.72
CA LEU A 545 29.16 -21.82 3.38
C LEU A 545 30.69 -21.92 3.29
N ASN A 546 31.38 -21.73 4.41
CA ASN A 546 32.86 -21.71 4.48
C ASN A 546 33.47 -20.74 3.45
N ALA A 547 32.84 -19.56 3.32
CA ALA A 547 33.17 -18.52 2.36
C ALA A 547 33.90 -17.35 3.03
N PRO A 548 34.83 -16.66 2.35
CA PRO A 548 35.39 -15.41 2.82
C PRO A 548 34.33 -14.35 3.03
N TYR A 549 34.52 -13.57 4.09
CA TYR A 549 33.75 -12.39 4.39
C TYR A 549 34.65 -11.15 4.34
N VAL A 550 34.34 -10.21 3.47
CA VAL A 550 35.13 -9.01 3.17
C VAL A 550 34.45 -7.80 3.81
N ASP A 551 35.12 -7.17 4.78
CA ASP A 551 34.62 -5.95 5.40
C ASP A 551 34.96 -4.72 4.53
N ILE A 552 33.93 -4.14 3.94
CA ILE A 552 34.01 -2.91 3.12
C ILE A 552 33.46 -1.67 3.86
N SER A 553 33.02 -1.79 5.12
CA SER A 553 32.42 -0.67 5.87
C SER A 553 33.36 0.52 6.05
N GLN A 554 34.67 0.27 6.16
CA GLN A 554 35.66 1.34 6.25
C GLN A 554 35.76 2.17 4.97
N ILE A 555 35.42 1.60 3.81
CA ILE A 555 35.34 2.33 2.54
C ILE A 555 34.16 3.30 2.59
N GLY A 556 33.01 2.86 3.12
CA GLY A 556 31.81 3.70 3.28
C GLY A 556 31.95 4.82 4.30
N LEU A 557 32.88 4.69 5.25
CA LEU A 557 33.22 5.75 6.23
C LEU A 557 34.23 6.78 5.67
N ASP A 558 34.92 6.45 4.60
CA ASP A 558 35.86 7.37 3.95
C ASP A 558 35.12 8.31 3.00
N VAL A 559 35.00 9.59 3.38
CA VAL A 559 34.29 10.61 2.58
C VAL A 559 34.84 10.77 1.17
N SER A 560 36.08 10.39 0.91
CA SER A 560 36.68 10.42 -0.44
C SER A 560 36.14 9.30 -1.34
N CYS A 561 35.49 8.28 -0.74
CA CYS A 561 34.90 7.13 -1.42
C CYS A 561 33.38 7.24 -1.58
N VAL A 562 32.77 8.28 -1.00
CA VAL A 562 31.32 8.48 -1.00
C VAL A 562 30.91 9.48 -2.07
N SER A 563 29.82 9.17 -2.78
CA SER A 563 29.27 10.05 -3.79
C SER A 563 28.56 11.26 -3.18
N THR A 564 28.70 12.39 -3.86
CA THR A 564 27.96 13.63 -3.58
C THR A 564 26.87 13.91 -4.61
N SER A 565 26.55 12.94 -5.48
CA SER A 565 25.53 13.10 -6.51
C SER A 565 24.16 13.37 -5.89
N ASP A 566 23.42 14.29 -6.48
CA ASP A 566 22.08 14.70 -6.06
C ASP A 566 21.06 14.27 -7.12
N TYR A 567 20.71 13.00 -7.08
CA TYR A 567 19.64 12.49 -7.91
C TYR A 567 18.28 12.72 -7.23
N PRO A 568 17.22 13.04 -7.97
CA PRO A 568 15.87 13.03 -7.43
C PRO A 568 15.54 11.67 -6.80
N ASN A 569 14.82 11.66 -5.69
CA ASN A 569 14.35 10.43 -5.02
C ASN A 569 15.45 9.45 -4.57
N ARG A 570 16.56 9.97 -4.13
CA ARG A 570 17.65 9.16 -3.61
C ARG A 570 17.35 8.68 -2.20
N GLU A 571 16.95 7.42 -2.05
CA GLU A 571 16.71 6.79 -0.73
C GLU A 571 18.00 6.56 0.04
N HIS A 572 19.05 6.12 -0.63
CA HIS A 572 20.35 5.87 -0.02
C HIS A 572 21.29 7.05 -0.24
N LYS A 573 21.44 7.87 0.78
CA LYS A 573 22.34 9.05 0.74
C LYS A 573 23.81 8.67 0.67
N VAL A 574 24.16 7.41 0.87
CA VAL A 574 25.54 6.92 0.96
C VAL A 574 25.76 5.82 -0.08
N CYS A 575 26.26 6.20 -1.24
CA CYS A 575 26.70 5.27 -2.29
C CYS A 575 28.17 5.52 -2.63
N PRO A 576 28.92 4.52 -3.12
CA PRO A 576 30.31 4.70 -3.51
C PRO A 576 30.42 5.54 -4.79
N ASN A 577 31.40 6.45 -4.84
CA ASN A 577 31.88 7.07 -6.06
C ASN A 577 32.90 6.14 -6.76
N ASP A 578 33.52 6.58 -7.86
CA ASP A 578 34.50 5.79 -8.61
C ASP A 578 35.63 5.21 -7.74
N GLU A 579 36.14 6.00 -6.80
CA GLU A 579 37.19 5.54 -5.88
C GLU A 579 36.65 4.48 -4.90
N GLY A 580 35.43 4.67 -4.38
CA GLY A 580 34.76 3.68 -3.56
C GLY A 580 34.50 2.39 -4.32
N MET A 581 34.01 2.47 -5.56
CA MET A 581 33.79 1.32 -6.44
C MET A 581 35.09 0.55 -6.69
N ARG A 582 36.17 1.26 -7.03
CA ARG A 582 37.49 0.65 -7.24
C ARG A 582 38.00 -0.09 -6.01
N ARG A 583 37.89 0.51 -4.82
CA ARG A 583 38.32 -0.11 -3.56
C ARG A 583 37.47 -1.32 -3.18
N ILE A 584 36.17 -1.31 -3.43
CA ILE A 584 35.31 -2.47 -3.25
C ILE A 584 35.78 -3.63 -4.13
N ALA A 585 36.01 -3.35 -5.42
CA ALA A 585 36.51 -4.36 -6.35
C ALA A 585 37.88 -4.95 -5.92
N GLU A 586 38.78 -4.11 -5.47
CA GLU A 586 40.12 -4.52 -4.98
C GLU A 586 40.02 -5.40 -3.74
N ALA A 587 39.22 -5.00 -2.74
CA ALA A 587 39.04 -5.76 -1.51
C ALA A 587 38.46 -7.17 -1.79
N ILE A 588 37.49 -7.26 -2.70
CA ILE A 588 36.90 -8.54 -3.12
C ILE A 588 37.96 -9.40 -3.85
N TYR A 589 38.68 -8.82 -4.81
CA TYR A 589 39.70 -9.53 -5.60
C TYR A 589 40.83 -10.08 -4.73
N GLU A 590 41.33 -9.29 -3.77
CA GLU A 590 42.36 -9.72 -2.82
C GLU A 590 41.92 -10.88 -1.92
N ALA A 591 40.65 -10.85 -1.49
CA ALA A 591 40.10 -11.92 -0.67
C ALA A 591 40.04 -13.24 -1.45
N ILE A 592 39.72 -13.20 -2.75
CA ILE A 592 39.68 -14.38 -3.63
C ILE A 592 41.09 -14.93 -3.86
N GLY A 593 42.09 -14.06 -4.06
CA GLY A 593 43.51 -14.47 -4.24
C GLY A 593 44.08 -15.21 -3.03
N LYS A 594 43.66 -14.89 -1.83
CA LYS A 594 44.04 -15.57 -0.59
C LYS A 594 43.49 -17.01 -0.48
N ILE A 595 42.40 -17.32 -1.18
CA ILE A 595 41.79 -18.65 -1.21
C ILE A 595 42.54 -19.57 -2.17
N SER A 596 43.03 -19.03 -3.30
CA SER A 596 43.73 -19.82 -4.33
C SER A 596 45.11 -20.32 -3.89
N ASN A 597 45.63 -19.79 -2.79
CA ASN A 597 46.95 -20.13 -2.22
C ASN A 597 46.85 -21.04 -0.99
N LYS A 598 45.68 -21.51 -0.61
CA LYS A 598 45.45 -22.53 0.41
C LYS A 598 44.92 -23.82 -0.24
#